data_deee20f6b90d83f1308e86f822888d52
#
_entry.id   deee20f6b90d83f1308e86f822888d52
#
_cell.length_a   1.000
_cell.length_b   1.000
_cell.length_c   1.000
_cell.angle_alpha   90.00
_cell.angle_beta   90.00
_cell.angle_gamma   90.00
#
_symmetry.space_group_name_H-M   'P 1'
#
loop_
_entity.id
_entity.type
_entity.pdbx_description
1 polymer ?
#
loop_
_entity_poly.entity_id
_entity_poly.type
_entity_poly.pdbx_seq_one_letter_code
_entity_poly.pdbx_strand_id
1 'polypeptide(L)'
;MPKTITYCSLLLSLVVATANASPGDFIGASSQIDAIIRLDLRKHNLQPNQPVSDIQFIRRVYLDVIGRIPTDKELESFFADSREDRRSKLIDQLLKSPGHESHMFNWLGDMLRVKDDYYRIGKTWTFHTWLKTQLNENRPWDELVQDMLIAEGRLGENGATAYLLRDASMPLDSLSNTLTTFLGANVACAQCHDHPFAEWTQRDFYEMASFFGSTAFERVDTRKPAITLRDERFSKANLVTLLQPNMQRVVYEEGRATDYPDDYAYDDAQPGERVVPKFITWSGSRPANVTTNNPRHLRKLFAYWMTAHENPRFAEAIANRIWKKFFGVAVKEPVTDLDVLEDATNPELLKFLGQLMRDVDFDIREFQRVILNTNTYQQQVSVTPPEGEDFRFPGPLLRRMTAEQAWDSMVLLQRGAEIDRLKTNNAPMMERLVFPFEFSHDTKRIVHDREKIFDFARTLLPDGQFPNGEGGRGLFLGASQRRVKLRGEDSWLRASELPQPMPPTHFLRIAGQSSREVADDGSTEGGITESLMMMNGEFTKSVMNTSLIIKAAQRKSTQVEQIALLYRTCLTRLPRQQDMRQCIAALEQGLDLSDIAWALLNSREFIFVQ
;
A
#
# COMPACT_ATOMS: atom_id res chain seq x y z
N MET A 1 -59.97 37.55 -33.77
CA MET A 1 -58.49 37.73 -33.82
C MET A 1 -57.93 37.21 -32.53
N PRO A 2 -57.29 36.05 -32.51
CA PRO A 2 -56.59 35.52 -31.34
C PRO A 2 -55.12 36.00 -31.32
N LYS A 3 -54.65 36.48 -30.18
CA LYS A 3 -53.27 36.91 -29.93
C LYS A 3 -52.41 35.68 -29.67
N THR A 4 -51.45 35.43 -30.56
CA THR A 4 -50.39 34.42 -30.41
C THR A 4 -49.35 34.90 -29.43
N ILE A 5 -49.14 34.18 -28.30
CA ILE A 5 -48.09 34.44 -27.35
C ILE A 5 -46.92 33.49 -27.72
N THR A 6 -45.82 34.08 -28.19
CA THR A 6 -44.59 33.36 -28.52
C THR A 6 -43.77 33.21 -27.24
N TYR A 7 -43.64 31.96 -26.75
CA TYR A 7 -42.68 31.64 -25.68
C TYR A 7 -41.28 31.53 -26.28
N CYS A 8 -40.42 32.45 -25.91
CA CYS A 8 -39.00 32.41 -26.21
C CYS A 8 -38.32 31.57 -25.12
N SER A 9 -38.02 30.29 -25.40
CA SER A 9 -37.27 29.42 -24.53
C SER A 9 -35.77 29.76 -24.67
N LEU A 10 -35.19 30.46 -23.72
CA LEU A 10 -33.74 30.62 -23.58
C LEU A 10 -33.15 29.28 -23.10
N LEU A 11 -32.62 28.50 -24.02
CA LEU A 11 -31.72 27.39 -23.73
C LEU A 11 -30.38 27.99 -23.29
N LEU A 12 -30.14 28.05 -21.99
CA LEU A 12 -28.84 28.33 -21.42
C LEU A 12 -27.97 27.05 -21.58
N SER A 13 -27.27 26.95 -22.70
CA SER A 13 -26.23 25.95 -22.88
C SER A 13 -25.06 26.31 -21.95
N LEU A 14 -24.96 25.61 -20.82
CA LEU A 14 -23.76 25.63 -19.99
C LEU A 14 -22.64 24.96 -20.81
N VAL A 15 -21.80 25.77 -21.44
CA VAL A 15 -20.51 25.32 -21.95
C VAL A 15 -19.64 25.07 -20.74
N VAL A 16 -19.55 23.80 -20.30
CA VAL A 16 -18.48 23.37 -19.40
C VAL A 16 -17.20 23.48 -20.22
N ALA A 17 -16.50 24.58 -20.03
CA ALA A 17 -15.13 24.70 -20.54
C ALA A 17 -14.31 23.62 -19.81
N THR A 18 -13.92 22.57 -20.53
CA THR A 18 -12.85 21.67 -20.12
C THR A 18 -11.55 22.48 -20.12
N ALA A 19 -11.29 23.18 -19.05
CA ALA A 19 -9.96 23.72 -18.80
C ALA A 19 -9.06 22.51 -18.54
N ASN A 20 -8.21 22.16 -19.49
CA ASN A 20 -7.09 21.28 -19.25
C ASN A 20 -6.27 21.94 -18.13
N ALA A 21 -6.29 21.34 -16.95
CA ALA A 21 -5.47 21.78 -15.84
C ALA A 21 -4.00 21.62 -16.29
N SER A 22 -3.27 22.72 -16.37
CA SER A 22 -1.83 22.65 -16.61
C SER A 22 -1.16 21.93 -15.42
N PRO A 23 -0.11 21.14 -15.63
CA PRO A 23 0.67 20.55 -14.54
C PRO A 23 1.07 21.65 -13.56
N GLY A 24 0.59 21.55 -12.30
CA GLY A 24 0.83 22.53 -11.24
C GLY A 24 -0.39 23.33 -10.76
N ASP A 25 -1.55 23.26 -11.43
CA ASP A 25 -2.80 23.89 -10.93
C ASP A 25 -3.64 22.92 -10.08
N PHE A 26 -3.09 22.50 -8.93
CA PHE A 26 -3.81 21.63 -7.99
C PHE A 26 -5.06 22.32 -7.40
N ILE A 27 -5.09 23.64 -7.32
CA ILE A 27 -6.23 24.41 -6.79
C ILE A 27 -7.41 24.32 -7.76
N GLY A 28 -7.17 24.47 -9.05
CA GLY A 28 -8.19 24.32 -10.09
C GLY A 28 -8.78 22.89 -10.08
N ALA A 29 -7.93 21.87 -10.05
CA ALA A 29 -8.36 20.48 -10.00
C ALA A 29 -9.14 20.13 -8.73
N SER A 30 -8.71 20.60 -7.55
CA SER A 30 -9.43 20.44 -6.28
C SER A 30 -10.80 21.08 -6.33
N SER A 31 -10.91 22.28 -6.91
CA SER A 31 -12.17 23.01 -7.08
C SER A 31 -13.13 22.30 -8.03
N GLN A 32 -12.64 21.63 -9.06
CA GLN A 32 -13.45 20.83 -9.99
C GLN A 32 -14.02 19.58 -9.31
N ILE A 33 -13.22 18.85 -8.52
CA ILE A 33 -13.71 17.74 -7.69
C ILE A 33 -14.85 18.22 -6.78
N ASP A 34 -14.66 19.31 -6.06
CA ASP A 34 -15.67 19.88 -5.18
C ASP A 34 -16.94 20.32 -5.94
N ALA A 35 -16.80 20.80 -7.18
CA ALA A 35 -17.94 21.18 -8.02
C ALA A 35 -18.76 19.96 -8.45
N ILE A 36 -18.11 18.87 -8.90
CA ILE A 36 -18.76 17.61 -9.27
C ILE A 36 -19.55 17.06 -8.08
N ILE A 37 -18.90 16.96 -6.92
CA ILE A 37 -19.55 16.43 -5.71
C ILE A 37 -20.72 17.32 -5.26
N ARG A 38 -20.58 18.64 -5.26
CA ARG A 38 -21.68 19.55 -4.93
C ARG A 38 -22.87 19.42 -5.87
N LEU A 39 -22.64 19.20 -7.16
CA LEU A 39 -23.71 18.96 -8.12
C LEU A 39 -24.44 17.65 -7.82
N ASP A 40 -23.71 16.59 -7.51
CA ASP A 40 -24.30 15.29 -7.16
C ASP A 40 -25.10 15.37 -5.86
N LEU A 41 -24.56 15.97 -4.81
CA LEU A 41 -25.26 16.18 -3.55
C LEU A 41 -26.57 16.96 -3.75
N ARG A 42 -26.57 18.02 -4.57
CA ARG A 42 -27.79 18.79 -4.90
C ARG A 42 -28.83 17.94 -5.62
N LYS A 43 -28.43 17.10 -6.58
CA LYS A 43 -29.33 16.18 -7.29
C LYS A 43 -30.06 15.24 -6.33
N HIS A 44 -29.41 14.88 -5.22
CA HIS A 44 -29.95 13.97 -4.21
C HIS A 44 -30.49 14.67 -2.95
N ASN A 45 -30.68 16.02 -3.00
CA ASN A 45 -31.15 16.85 -1.87
C ASN A 45 -30.26 16.73 -0.61
N LEU A 46 -28.97 16.46 -0.78
CA LEU A 46 -27.98 16.41 0.28
C LEU A 46 -27.17 17.72 0.35
N GLN A 47 -26.57 17.97 1.51
CA GLN A 47 -25.68 19.11 1.72
C GLN A 47 -24.30 18.61 2.15
N PRO A 48 -23.22 19.34 1.79
CA PRO A 48 -21.90 19.07 2.35
C PRO A 48 -21.91 19.19 3.88
N ASN A 49 -21.11 18.40 4.55
CA ASN A 49 -20.90 18.56 5.99
C ASN A 49 -20.20 19.90 6.30
N GLN A 50 -20.17 20.28 7.59
CA GLN A 50 -19.44 21.48 8.01
C GLN A 50 -17.93 21.26 7.90
N PRO A 51 -17.13 22.31 7.65
CA PRO A 51 -15.68 22.21 7.66
C PRO A 51 -15.15 21.71 9.01
N VAL A 52 -14.09 20.89 8.97
CA VAL A 52 -13.43 20.45 10.19
C VAL A 52 -12.63 21.57 10.86
N SER A 53 -12.53 21.50 12.19
CA SER A 53 -11.57 22.30 12.93
C SER A 53 -10.13 21.96 12.57
N ASP A 54 -9.19 22.90 12.81
CA ASP A 54 -7.76 22.64 12.58
C ASP A 54 -7.22 21.46 13.42
N ILE A 55 -7.76 21.26 14.60
CA ILE A 55 -7.40 20.13 15.48
C ILE A 55 -7.78 18.78 14.81
N GLN A 56 -8.98 18.69 14.26
CA GLN A 56 -9.42 17.49 13.55
C GLN A 56 -8.66 17.32 12.23
N PHE A 57 -8.46 18.43 11.49
CA PHE A 57 -7.70 18.41 10.25
C PHE A 57 -6.27 17.87 10.44
N ILE A 58 -5.51 18.43 11.40
CA ILE A 58 -4.12 18.02 11.61
C ILE A 58 -4.03 16.54 12.01
N ARG A 59 -4.92 16.05 12.88
CA ARG A 59 -4.96 14.63 13.25
C ARG A 59 -5.25 13.77 12.03
N ARG A 60 -6.27 14.09 11.24
CA ARG A 60 -6.66 13.35 10.05
C ARG A 60 -5.53 13.29 9.03
N VAL A 61 -4.95 14.44 8.67
CA VAL A 61 -3.93 14.49 7.63
C VAL A 61 -2.65 13.76 8.02
N TYR A 62 -2.26 13.78 9.30
CA TYR A 62 -1.13 12.99 9.80
C TYR A 62 -1.39 11.49 9.68
N LEU A 63 -2.58 11.03 10.09
CA LEU A 63 -2.96 9.62 9.95
C LEU A 63 -3.04 9.19 8.49
N ASP A 64 -3.64 10.00 7.62
CA ASP A 64 -3.88 9.64 6.23
C ASP A 64 -2.61 9.69 5.37
N VAL A 65 -1.72 10.64 5.64
CA VAL A 65 -0.52 10.85 4.80
C VAL A 65 0.69 10.09 5.33
N ILE A 66 0.92 10.13 6.65
CA ILE A 66 2.11 9.50 7.23
C ILE A 66 1.80 8.33 8.18
N GLY A 67 0.54 8.00 8.39
CA GLY A 67 0.11 6.78 9.10
C GLY A 67 0.33 6.80 10.60
N ARG A 68 0.43 7.97 11.25
CA ARG A 68 0.55 8.13 12.69
C ARG A 68 -0.07 9.44 13.18
N ILE A 69 -0.36 9.53 14.47
CA ILE A 69 -0.77 10.79 15.09
C ILE A 69 0.36 11.83 15.11
N PRO A 70 0.07 13.14 15.15
CA PRO A 70 1.08 14.18 15.32
C PRO A 70 1.68 14.17 16.73
N THR A 71 2.94 14.58 16.86
CA THR A 71 3.58 14.88 18.15
C THR A 71 3.14 16.25 18.67
N ASP A 72 3.38 16.49 19.97
CA ASP A 72 3.09 17.79 20.58
C ASP A 72 3.84 18.96 19.90
N LYS A 73 5.11 18.74 19.52
CA LYS A 73 5.90 19.74 18.77
C LYS A 73 5.37 20.04 17.39
N GLU A 74 4.87 19.02 16.67
CA GLU A 74 4.26 19.17 15.35
C GLU A 74 2.96 19.97 15.45
N LEU A 75 2.17 19.74 16.52
CA LEU A 75 0.98 20.55 16.84
C LEU A 75 1.36 22.01 17.11
N GLU A 76 2.32 22.25 18.00
CA GLU A 76 2.81 23.60 18.31
C GLU A 76 3.28 24.34 17.06
N SER A 77 4.04 23.66 16.19
CA SER A 77 4.53 24.23 14.94
C SER A 77 3.39 24.63 13.99
N PHE A 78 2.36 23.78 13.85
CA PHE A 78 1.21 24.07 13.01
C PHE A 78 0.39 25.24 13.53
N PHE A 79 0.13 25.32 14.84
CA PHE A 79 -0.65 26.41 15.43
C PHE A 79 0.13 27.72 15.55
N ALA A 80 1.45 27.70 15.55
CA ALA A 80 2.30 28.88 15.46
C ALA A 80 2.32 29.50 14.05
N ASP A 81 1.95 28.75 13.02
CA ASP A 81 1.86 29.25 11.65
C ASP A 81 0.55 30.00 11.44
N SER A 82 0.64 31.33 11.30
CA SER A 82 -0.50 32.21 11.10
C SER A 82 -0.94 32.37 9.64
N ARG A 83 -0.30 31.71 8.69
CA ARG A 83 -0.61 31.84 7.26
C ARG A 83 -1.96 31.20 6.93
N GLU A 84 -2.70 31.79 6.00
CA GLU A 84 -3.98 31.26 5.55
C GLU A 84 -3.83 29.89 4.84
N ASP A 85 -2.73 29.67 4.12
CA ASP A 85 -2.41 28.46 3.39
C ASP A 85 -1.70 27.38 4.23
N ARG A 86 -1.67 27.51 5.58
CA ARG A 86 -0.97 26.58 6.48
C ARG A 86 -1.39 25.12 6.33
N ARG A 87 -2.68 24.84 6.01
CA ARG A 87 -3.16 23.47 5.76
C ARG A 87 -2.53 22.87 4.51
N SER A 88 -2.53 23.61 3.40
CA SER A 88 -1.91 23.17 2.15
C SER A 88 -0.40 22.97 2.30
N LYS A 89 0.29 23.88 3.02
CA LYS A 89 1.72 23.72 3.32
C LYS A 89 2.03 22.52 4.20
N LEU A 90 1.17 22.22 5.17
CA LEU A 90 1.30 21.01 5.96
C LEU A 90 1.16 19.75 5.09
N ILE A 91 0.17 19.71 4.19
CA ILE A 91 0.01 18.62 3.22
C ILE A 91 1.28 18.43 2.41
N ASP A 92 1.83 19.50 1.82
CA ASP A 92 3.07 19.46 1.03
C ASP A 92 4.27 18.93 1.83
N GLN A 93 4.37 19.33 3.10
CA GLN A 93 5.42 18.89 4.00
C GLN A 93 5.30 17.39 4.32
N LEU A 94 4.09 16.92 4.61
CA LEU A 94 3.84 15.52 4.96
C LEU A 94 4.05 14.59 3.76
N LEU A 95 3.60 14.96 2.57
CA LEU A 95 3.79 14.18 1.34
C LEU A 95 5.27 13.98 0.97
N LYS A 96 6.16 14.88 1.41
CA LYS A 96 7.61 14.78 1.19
C LYS A 96 8.37 14.13 2.35
N SER A 97 7.67 13.71 3.40
CA SER A 97 8.31 13.16 4.60
C SER A 97 8.65 11.67 4.47
N PRO A 98 9.65 11.15 5.22
CA PRO A 98 9.90 9.71 5.31
C PRO A 98 8.69 8.91 5.85
N GLY A 99 7.82 9.57 6.63
CA GLY A 99 6.59 8.96 7.11
C GLY A 99 5.62 8.60 5.99
N HIS A 100 5.57 9.40 4.93
CA HIS A 100 4.76 9.11 3.73
C HIS A 100 5.26 7.85 3.02
N GLU A 101 6.57 7.70 2.78
CA GLU A 101 7.17 6.48 2.22
C GLU A 101 6.74 5.25 3.02
N SER A 102 6.89 5.32 4.35
CA SER A 102 6.54 4.24 5.27
C SER A 102 5.06 3.84 5.20
N HIS A 103 4.16 4.84 5.21
CA HIS A 103 2.72 4.60 5.15
C HIS A 103 2.26 4.08 3.79
N MET A 104 2.80 4.64 2.70
CA MET A 104 2.52 4.18 1.34
C MET A 104 3.05 2.77 1.09
N PHE A 105 4.22 2.41 1.67
CA PHE A 105 4.73 1.04 1.60
C PHE A 105 3.75 0.03 2.23
N ASN A 106 3.16 0.34 3.38
CA ASN A 106 2.17 -0.55 3.99
C ASN A 106 0.94 -0.74 3.09
N TRP A 107 0.43 0.34 2.52
CA TRP A 107 -0.75 0.33 1.65
C TRP A 107 -0.48 -0.38 0.32
N LEU A 108 0.59 -0.01 -0.40
CA LEU A 108 0.98 -0.70 -1.64
C LEU A 108 1.39 -2.15 -1.38
N GLY A 109 2.02 -2.41 -0.22
CA GLY A 109 2.40 -3.74 0.16
C GLY A 109 1.22 -4.69 0.34
N ASP A 110 0.06 -4.20 0.76
CA ASP A 110 -1.19 -4.97 0.79
C ASP A 110 -1.70 -5.20 -0.64
N MET A 111 -1.87 -4.16 -1.41
CA MET A 111 -2.35 -4.23 -2.80
C MET A 111 -1.47 -5.12 -3.68
N LEU A 112 -0.14 -5.03 -3.55
CA LEU A 112 0.83 -5.81 -4.32
C LEU A 112 1.17 -7.16 -3.68
N ARG A 113 0.56 -7.51 -2.55
CA ARG A 113 0.78 -8.75 -1.80
C ARG A 113 2.26 -8.96 -1.42
N VAL A 114 2.94 -7.90 -0.96
CA VAL A 114 4.37 -7.93 -0.60
C VAL A 114 4.60 -8.71 0.68
N LYS A 115 5.36 -9.80 0.62
CA LYS A 115 5.72 -10.66 1.76
C LYS A 115 7.22 -10.76 1.93
N ASP A 116 7.66 -11.06 3.15
CA ASP A 116 9.07 -11.39 3.44
C ASP A 116 9.50 -12.73 2.88
N ASP A 117 8.55 -13.65 2.74
CA ASP A 117 8.82 -15.02 2.32
C ASP A 117 7.65 -15.57 1.51
N TYR A 118 7.85 -15.83 0.24
CA TYR A 118 6.88 -16.52 -0.59
C TYR A 118 7.15 -18.02 -0.56
N TYR A 119 6.08 -18.81 -0.49
CA TYR A 119 6.19 -20.27 -0.54
C TYR A 119 7.01 -20.72 -1.74
N ARG A 120 8.05 -21.54 -1.49
CA ARG A 120 9.01 -22.06 -2.47
C ARG A 120 9.94 -21.00 -3.11
N ILE A 121 9.83 -19.73 -2.82
CA ILE A 121 10.70 -18.67 -3.38
C ILE A 121 11.78 -18.27 -2.38
N GLY A 122 11.41 -18.15 -1.11
CA GLY A 122 12.30 -17.69 -0.05
C GLY A 122 12.18 -16.18 0.18
N LYS A 123 13.24 -15.60 0.70
CA LYS A 123 13.25 -14.21 1.20
C LYS A 123 13.19 -13.18 0.07
N THR A 124 12.34 -12.18 0.23
CA THR A 124 12.04 -11.15 -0.77
C THR A 124 12.35 -9.73 -0.30
N TRP A 125 13.33 -9.59 0.62
CA TRP A 125 13.75 -8.28 1.15
C TRP A 125 14.17 -7.28 0.07
N THR A 126 14.73 -7.76 -1.03
CA THR A 126 15.08 -6.92 -2.19
C THR A 126 13.87 -6.26 -2.82
N PHE A 127 12.69 -6.90 -2.79
CA PHE A 127 11.44 -6.27 -3.22
C PHE A 127 11.01 -5.14 -2.28
N HIS A 128 11.14 -5.35 -0.97
CA HIS A 128 10.84 -4.30 0.02
C HIS A 128 11.72 -3.06 -0.20
N THR A 129 13.03 -3.26 -0.33
CA THR A 129 13.96 -2.18 -0.58
C THR A 129 13.66 -1.50 -1.91
N TRP A 130 13.47 -2.28 -2.99
CA TRP A 130 13.13 -1.73 -4.29
C TRP A 130 11.87 -0.87 -4.23
N LEU A 131 10.78 -1.37 -3.66
CA LEU A 131 9.52 -0.62 -3.56
C LEU A 131 9.66 0.65 -2.73
N LYS A 132 10.37 0.60 -1.59
CA LYS A 132 10.64 1.79 -0.77
C LYS A 132 11.49 2.82 -1.52
N THR A 133 12.47 2.38 -2.31
CA THR A 133 13.27 3.27 -3.16
C THR A 133 12.39 3.96 -4.20
N GLN A 134 11.52 3.21 -4.92
CA GLN A 134 10.59 3.81 -5.87
C GLN A 134 9.66 4.85 -5.22
N LEU A 135 9.14 4.55 -4.02
CA LEU A 135 8.30 5.48 -3.25
C LEU A 135 9.05 6.73 -2.79
N ASN A 136 10.29 6.58 -2.33
CA ASN A 136 11.12 7.70 -1.91
C ASN A 136 11.45 8.64 -3.08
N GLU A 137 11.77 8.07 -4.23
CA GLU A 137 12.06 8.78 -5.48
C GLU A 137 10.81 9.35 -6.17
N ASN A 138 9.62 9.05 -5.64
CA ASN A 138 8.34 9.43 -6.25
C ASN A 138 8.20 8.94 -7.68
N ARG A 139 8.59 7.69 -7.95
CA ARG A 139 8.47 7.08 -9.27
C ARG A 139 7.03 7.13 -9.76
N PRO A 140 6.73 7.60 -10.99
CA PRO A 140 5.39 7.57 -11.55
C PRO A 140 4.78 6.17 -11.50
N TRP A 141 3.48 6.09 -11.23
CA TRP A 141 2.80 4.80 -11.02
C TRP A 141 2.85 3.88 -12.22
N ASP A 142 2.69 4.41 -13.41
CA ASP A 142 2.78 3.68 -14.68
C ASP A 142 4.18 3.09 -14.88
N GLU A 143 5.24 3.86 -14.63
CA GLU A 143 6.62 3.40 -14.71
C GLU A 143 6.93 2.32 -13.66
N LEU A 144 6.47 2.52 -12.40
CA LEU A 144 6.65 1.54 -11.33
C LEU A 144 6.01 0.19 -11.68
N VAL A 145 4.78 0.22 -12.18
CA VAL A 145 4.05 -0.99 -12.59
C VAL A 145 4.67 -1.62 -13.82
N GLN A 146 5.09 -0.82 -14.79
CA GLN A 146 5.79 -1.29 -15.97
C GLN A 146 7.08 -2.01 -15.59
N ASP A 147 7.91 -1.42 -14.71
CA ASP A 147 9.15 -2.03 -14.21
C ASP A 147 8.90 -3.41 -13.58
N MET A 148 7.81 -3.58 -12.80
CA MET A 148 7.45 -4.87 -12.23
C MET A 148 7.05 -5.89 -13.29
N LEU A 149 6.28 -5.47 -14.29
CA LEU A 149 5.76 -6.37 -15.32
C LEU A 149 6.80 -6.80 -16.34
N ILE A 150 7.77 -5.94 -16.66
CA ILE A 150 8.85 -6.29 -17.60
C ILE A 150 10.08 -6.91 -16.92
N ALA A 151 10.05 -7.03 -15.58
CA ALA A 151 11.20 -7.47 -14.81
C ALA A 151 11.73 -8.83 -15.26
N GLU A 152 13.02 -8.92 -15.44
CA GLU A 152 13.78 -10.14 -15.72
C GLU A 152 15.04 -10.19 -14.85
N GLY A 153 15.66 -11.36 -14.78
CA GLY A 153 16.87 -11.60 -14.01
C GLY A 153 16.62 -12.13 -12.60
N ARG A 154 17.60 -11.95 -11.74
CA ARG A 154 17.60 -12.52 -10.38
C ARG A 154 16.93 -11.59 -9.40
N LEU A 155 16.19 -12.18 -8.46
CA LEU A 155 15.55 -11.46 -7.38
C LEU A 155 16.55 -10.59 -6.57
N GLY A 156 17.76 -11.10 -6.32
CA GLY A 156 18.79 -10.36 -5.57
C GLY A 156 19.30 -9.12 -6.29
N GLU A 157 19.31 -9.12 -7.61
CA GLU A 157 19.79 -8.01 -8.45
C GLU A 157 18.68 -7.06 -8.88
N ASN A 158 17.48 -7.61 -9.09
CA ASN A 158 16.31 -6.87 -9.53
C ASN A 158 15.10 -7.20 -8.63
N GLY A 159 14.86 -6.37 -7.63
CA GLY A 159 13.77 -6.54 -6.67
C GLY A 159 12.39 -6.57 -7.31
N ALA A 160 12.18 -5.89 -8.44
CA ALA A 160 10.91 -5.85 -9.18
C ALA A 160 10.45 -7.25 -9.65
N THR A 161 11.39 -8.19 -9.88
CA THR A 161 11.08 -9.56 -10.28
C THR A 161 10.21 -10.31 -9.27
N ALA A 162 10.23 -9.88 -8.00
CA ALA A 162 9.41 -10.49 -6.96
C ALA A 162 7.91 -10.41 -7.24
N TYR A 163 7.46 -9.39 -7.96
CA TYR A 163 6.06 -9.28 -8.37
C TYR A 163 5.61 -10.51 -9.18
N LEU A 164 6.39 -10.89 -10.18
CA LEU A 164 6.12 -12.09 -11.01
C LEU A 164 6.39 -13.39 -10.26
N LEU A 165 7.43 -13.41 -9.41
CA LEU A 165 7.78 -14.58 -8.61
C LEU A 165 6.72 -14.93 -7.56
N ARG A 166 5.89 -13.97 -7.15
CA ARG A 166 4.78 -14.19 -6.23
C ARG A 166 3.84 -15.30 -6.69
N ASP A 167 3.51 -15.32 -7.97
CA ASP A 167 2.65 -16.32 -8.60
C ASP A 167 3.47 -17.28 -9.50
N ALA A 168 4.74 -17.53 -9.13
CA ALA A 168 5.66 -18.38 -9.90
C ALA A 168 5.08 -19.75 -10.18
N SER A 169 5.12 -20.17 -11.43
CA SER A 169 4.54 -21.42 -11.96
C SER A 169 3.00 -21.42 -12.04
N MET A 170 2.35 -20.28 -11.87
CA MET A 170 0.90 -20.09 -12.04
C MET A 170 0.64 -18.88 -12.95
N PRO A 171 0.94 -18.95 -14.26
CA PRO A 171 0.84 -17.79 -15.15
C PRO A 171 -0.59 -17.27 -15.31
N LEU A 172 -1.59 -18.14 -15.22
CA LEU A 172 -3.00 -17.75 -15.31
C LEU A 172 -3.44 -16.94 -14.10
N ASP A 173 -3.02 -17.36 -12.88
CA ASP A 173 -3.26 -16.59 -11.66
C ASP A 173 -2.48 -15.27 -11.67
N SER A 174 -1.26 -15.27 -12.21
CA SER A 174 -0.46 -14.04 -12.34
C SER A 174 -1.14 -13.02 -13.23
N LEU A 175 -1.72 -13.44 -14.36
CA LEU A 175 -2.54 -12.58 -15.21
C LEU A 175 -3.76 -12.08 -14.46
N SER A 176 -4.58 -12.98 -13.92
CA SER A 176 -5.84 -12.64 -13.22
C SER A 176 -5.58 -11.63 -12.11
N ASN A 177 -4.60 -11.88 -11.24
CA ASN A 177 -4.20 -10.95 -10.19
C ASN A 177 -3.72 -9.59 -10.74
N THR A 178 -3.02 -9.59 -11.87
CA THR A 178 -2.53 -8.37 -12.52
C THR A 178 -3.70 -7.52 -13.05
N LEU A 179 -4.64 -8.13 -13.78
CA LEU A 179 -5.80 -7.43 -14.31
C LEU A 179 -6.69 -6.90 -13.18
N THR A 180 -6.96 -7.70 -12.16
CA THR A 180 -7.75 -7.29 -10.99
C THR A 180 -7.09 -6.14 -10.22
N THR A 181 -5.78 -6.23 -9.99
CA THR A 181 -5.05 -5.22 -9.21
C THR A 181 -4.96 -3.89 -9.95
N PHE A 182 -4.58 -3.90 -11.23
CA PHE A 182 -4.23 -2.68 -11.95
C PHE A 182 -5.33 -2.13 -12.86
N LEU A 183 -6.29 -2.95 -13.25
CA LEU A 183 -7.38 -2.53 -14.14
C LEU A 183 -8.77 -2.68 -13.49
N GLY A 184 -8.86 -3.27 -12.30
CA GLY A 184 -10.16 -3.58 -11.70
C GLY A 184 -10.99 -4.53 -12.55
N ALA A 185 -10.35 -5.45 -13.29
CA ALA A 185 -11.02 -6.44 -14.12
C ALA A 185 -10.99 -7.80 -13.43
N ASN A 186 -12.13 -8.26 -12.94
CA ASN A 186 -12.25 -9.53 -12.23
C ASN A 186 -12.49 -10.69 -13.21
N VAL A 187 -11.40 -11.20 -13.78
CA VAL A 187 -11.44 -12.24 -14.83
C VAL A 187 -11.24 -13.67 -14.31
N ALA A 188 -11.13 -13.88 -13.01
CA ALA A 188 -10.76 -15.20 -12.46
C ALA A 188 -11.71 -16.32 -12.86
N CYS A 189 -13.03 -16.07 -12.94
CA CYS A 189 -14.03 -17.05 -13.36
C CYS A 189 -13.85 -17.47 -14.83
N ALA A 190 -13.38 -16.54 -15.68
CA ALA A 190 -13.18 -16.78 -17.11
C ALA A 190 -12.05 -17.75 -17.43
N GLN A 191 -11.25 -18.13 -16.44
CA GLN A 191 -10.26 -19.23 -16.60
C GLN A 191 -10.89 -20.57 -16.92
N CYS A 192 -12.11 -20.86 -16.40
CA CYS A 192 -12.73 -22.17 -16.54
C CYS A 192 -14.01 -22.15 -17.39
N HIS A 193 -14.74 -21.03 -17.40
CA HIS A 193 -16.00 -20.83 -18.15
C HIS A 193 -16.25 -19.34 -18.35
N ASP A 194 -17.15 -18.98 -19.27
CA ASP A 194 -17.55 -17.57 -19.45
C ASP A 194 -18.02 -16.97 -18.12
N HIS A 195 -17.64 -15.72 -17.88
CA HIS A 195 -17.95 -15.06 -16.62
C HIS A 195 -19.47 -14.89 -16.44
N PRO A 196 -20.06 -15.32 -15.31
CA PRO A 196 -21.53 -15.37 -15.17
C PRO A 196 -22.21 -14.00 -15.07
N PHE A 197 -21.46 -12.93 -14.77
CA PHE A 197 -21.99 -11.59 -14.53
C PHE A 197 -21.26 -10.47 -15.30
N ALA A 198 -20.21 -10.78 -16.06
CA ALA A 198 -19.45 -9.83 -16.85
C ALA A 198 -19.27 -10.37 -18.28
N GLU A 199 -18.89 -9.52 -19.23
CA GLU A 199 -18.73 -9.90 -20.64
C GLU A 199 -17.45 -10.69 -20.95
N TRP A 200 -16.76 -11.22 -19.91
CA TRP A 200 -15.52 -11.98 -20.06
C TRP A 200 -15.80 -13.40 -20.52
N THR A 201 -15.31 -13.76 -21.71
CA THR A 201 -15.34 -15.15 -22.19
C THR A 201 -14.09 -15.92 -21.76
N GLN A 202 -14.16 -17.24 -21.74
CA GLN A 202 -12.99 -18.10 -21.53
C GLN A 202 -11.93 -17.83 -22.61
N ARG A 203 -12.36 -17.54 -23.82
CA ARG A 203 -11.48 -17.18 -24.94
C ARG A 203 -10.71 -15.88 -24.64
N ASP A 204 -11.38 -14.80 -24.24
CA ASP A 204 -10.73 -13.54 -23.91
C ASP A 204 -9.67 -13.72 -22.81
N PHE A 205 -9.99 -14.55 -21.82
CA PHE A 205 -9.04 -14.88 -20.74
C PHE A 205 -7.76 -15.52 -21.29
N TYR A 206 -7.87 -16.56 -22.15
CA TYR A 206 -6.68 -17.23 -22.70
C TYR A 206 -5.93 -16.36 -23.70
N GLU A 207 -6.62 -15.56 -24.53
CA GLU A 207 -6.00 -14.58 -25.42
C GLU A 207 -5.13 -13.59 -24.62
N MET A 208 -5.61 -13.11 -23.47
CA MET A 208 -4.81 -12.29 -22.54
C MET A 208 -3.73 -13.09 -21.80
N ALA A 209 -4.00 -14.31 -21.37
CA ALA A 209 -3.04 -15.14 -20.65
C ALA A 209 -1.81 -15.51 -21.50
N SER A 210 -1.99 -15.53 -22.83
CA SER A 210 -0.91 -15.82 -23.76
C SER A 210 0.25 -14.82 -23.71
N PHE A 211 0.03 -13.60 -23.21
CA PHE A 211 1.09 -12.62 -22.98
C PHE A 211 2.08 -13.05 -21.89
N PHE A 212 1.67 -13.92 -20.97
CA PHE A 212 2.50 -14.44 -19.87
C PHE A 212 3.01 -15.87 -20.13
N GLY A 213 2.58 -16.52 -21.21
CA GLY A 213 2.89 -17.91 -21.50
C GLY A 213 4.38 -18.25 -21.66
N SER A 214 5.20 -17.26 -22.05
CA SER A 214 6.65 -17.39 -22.17
C SER A 214 7.42 -17.20 -20.87
N THR A 215 6.79 -16.62 -19.83
CA THR A 215 7.46 -16.29 -18.58
C THR A 215 7.79 -17.55 -17.79
N ALA A 216 9.06 -17.78 -17.56
CA ALA A 216 9.59 -18.94 -16.88
C ALA A 216 10.39 -18.56 -15.64
N PHE A 217 10.51 -19.51 -14.72
CA PHE A 217 11.13 -19.33 -13.42
C PHE A 217 12.11 -20.48 -13.15
N GLU A 218 13.38 -20.14 -12.94
CA GLU A 218 14.36 -21.12 -12.51
C GLU A 218 14.52 -21.12 -10.99
N ARG A 219 14.50 -22.29 -10.38
CA ARG A 219 14.77 -22.49 -8.96
C ARG A 219 16.17 -23.03 -8.75
N VAL A 220 17.01 -22.29 -8.05
CA VAL A 220 18.33 -22.76 -7.66
C VAL A 220 18.32 -23.28 -6.21
N ASP A 221 18.71 -24.54 -6.01
CA ASP A 221 18.88 -25.12 -4.67
C ASP A 221 20.23 -24.71 -4.09
N THR A 222 20.23 -23.69 -3.21
CA THR A 222 21.44 -23.16 -2.57
C THR A 222 22.16 -24.14 -1.65
N ARG A 223 21.52 -25.26 -1.27
CA ARG A 223 22.13 -26.28 -0.38
C ARG A 223 23.22 -27.08 -1.08
N LYS A 224 23.01 -27.42 -2.35
CA LYS A 224 24.00 -28.17 -3.14
C LYS A 224 25.28 -27.37 -3.35
N PRO A 225 25.23 -26.14 -3.84
CA PRO A 225 26.40 -25.26 -3.92
C PRO A 225 27.12 -25.05 -2.58
N ALA A 226 26.39 -24.84 -1.48
CA ALA A 226 26.99 -24.66 -0.17
C ALA A 226 27.77 -25.92 0.32
N ILE A 227 27.33 -27.14 -0.08
CA ILE A 227 28.05 -28.37 0.21
C ILE A 227 29.31 -28.48 -0.67
N THR A 228 29.22 -28.06 -1.94
CA THR A 228 30.33 -28.11 -2.90
C THR A 228 31.44 -27.10 -2.56
N LEU A 229 31.05 -25.91 -2.08
CA LEU A 229 31.96 -24.82 -1.73
C LEU A 229 32.67 -24.99 -0.37
N ARG A 230 32.59 -26.08 0.34
CA ARG A 230 33.14 -26.29 1.68
C ARG A 230 34.40 -25.48 1.98
N ASP A 231 34.38 -24.77 3.11
CA ASP A 231 35.52 -24.07 3.66
C ASP A 231 35.52 -24.21 5.20
N GLU A 232 36.68 -24.39 5.81
CA GLU A 232 36.81 -24.59 7.27
C GLU A 232 36.43 -23.35 8.08
N ARG A 233 36.54 -22.16 7.48
CA ARG A 233 36.23 -20.86 8.10
C ARG A 233 34.76 -20.50 8.08
N PHE A 234 33.98 -21.08 7.15
CA PHE A 234 32.57 -20.78 6.99
C PHE A 234 31.70 -22.00 7.27
N SER A 235 30.79 -21.87 8.23
CA SER A 235 29.79 -22.94 8.44
C SER A 235 28.90 -23.10 7.20
N LYS A 236 28.37 -24.31 7.02
CA LYS A 236 27.40 -24.58 5.93
C LYS A 236 26.21 -23.60 5.98
N ALA A 237 25.75 -23.23 7.19
CA ALA A 237 24.66 -22.30 7.37
C ALA A 237 25.03 -20.89 6.86
N ASN A 238 26.25 -20.43 7.14
CA ASN A 238 26.76 -19.14 6.67
C ASN A 238 26.90 -19.11 5.14
N LEU A 239 27.38 -20.19 4.54
CA LEU A 239 27.46 -20.31 3.07
C LEU A 239 26.08 -20.33 2.41
N VAL A 240 25.10 -21.04 2.97
CA VAL A 240 23.71 -21.00 2.47
C VAL A 240 23.16 -19.58 2.56
N THR A 241 23.43 -18.89 3.65
CA THR A 241 23.00 -17.51 3.87
C THR A 241 23.62 -16.56 2.83
N LEU A 242 24.92 -16.67 2.59
CA LEU A 242 25.64 -15.86 1.59
C LEU A 242 25.14 -16.11 0.16
N LEU A 243 24.88 -17.37 -0.17
CA LEU A 243 24.45 -17.75 -1.52
C LEU A 243 22.98 -17.44 -1.80
N GLN A 244 22.14 -17.38 -0.76
CA GLN A 244 20.69 -17.26 -0.92
C GLN A 244 20.27 -16.03 -1.74
N PRO A 245 20.73 -14.79 -1.50
CA PRO A 245 20.36 -13.65 -2.31
C PRO A 245 20.82 -13.75 -3.76
N ASN A 246 21.96 -14.43 -3.99
CA ASN A 246 22.62 -14.51 -5.29
C ASN A 246 22.12 -15.66 -6.17
N MET A 247 21.58 -16.72 -5.55
CA MET A 247 21.11 -17.91 -6.23
C MET A 247 19.58 -18.07 -6.18
N GLN A 248 18.87 -17.05 -5.73
CA GLN A 248 17.42 -17.05 -5.77
C GLN A 248 16.92 -16.95 -7.21
N ARG A 249 15.69 -17.35 -7.38
CA ARG A 249 15.01 -17.52 -8.66
C ARG A 249 15.29 -16.43 -9.67
N VAL A 250 15.44 -16.89 -10.89
CA VAL A 250 15.55 -16.06 -12.09
C VAL A 250 14.21 -16.03 -12.79
N VAL A 251 13.78 -14.86 -13.22
CA VAL A 251 12.67 -14.64 -14.15
C VAL A 251 13.25 -14.45 -15.54
N TYR A 252 12.78 -15.21 -16.51
CA TYR A 252 13.23 -15.10 -17.91
C TYR A 252 12.12 -15.49 -18.88
N GLU A 253 12.32 -15.15 -20.16
CA GLU A 253 11.39 -15.53 -21.22
C GLU A 253 11.91 -16.77 -21.95
N GLU A 254 11.21 -17.90 -21.78
CA GLU A 254 11.59 -19.19 -22.37
C GLU A 254 11.34 -19.24 -23.88
N GLY A 255 10.37 -18.47 -24.37
CA GLY A 255 9.96 -18.45 -25.78
C GLY A 255 8.85 -19.45 -26.10
N ARG A 256 8.19 -19.99 -25.05
CA ARG A 256 7.02 -20.85 -25.20
C ARG A 256 5.78 -19.99 -25.41
N ALA A 257 4.91 -20.43 -26.31
CA ALA A 257 3.60 -19.83 -26.47
C ALA A 257 2.54 -20.63 -25.67
N THR A 258 1.38 -20.06 -25.48
CA THR A 258 0.24 -20.65 -24.76
C THR A 258 -0.65 -21.41 -25.74
N ASP A 259 -1.17 -22.56 -25.33
CA ASP A 259 -2.19 -23.31 -26.02
C ASP A 259 -3.48 -23.33 -25.17
N TYR A 260 -4.65 -23.50 -25.81
CA TYR A 260 -5.90 -23.68 -25.08
C TYR A 260 -5.85 -24.99 -24.28
N PRO A 261 -6.45 -25.06 -23.08
CA PRO A 261 -6.41 -26.23 -22.24
C PRO A 261 -7.19 -27.40 -22.84
N ASP A 262 -6.87 -28.62 -22.40
CA ASP A 262 -7.52 -29.85 -22.88
C ASP A 262 -9.02 -29.90 -22.55
N ASP A 263 -9.45 -29.17 -21.52
CA ASP A 263 -10.85 -29.03 -21.05
C ASP A 263 -11.51 -27.72 -21.47
N TYR A 264 -11.02 -27.10 -22.56
CA TYR A 264 -11.67 -25.90 -23.10
C TYR A 264 -13.15 -26.16 -23.41
N ALA A 265 -14.04 -25.31 -22.89
CA ALA A 265 -15.46 -25.63 -22.77
C ALA A 265 -16.33 -25.22 -23.97
N TYR A 266 -15.81 -24.46 -24.95
CA TYR A 266 -16.59 -23.81 -26.02
C TYR A 266 -16.11 -24.22 -27.41
N ASP A 267 -16.97 -24.03 -28.43
CA ASP A 267 -16.72 -24.43 -29.81
C ASP A 267 -15.92 -23.40 -30.64
N ASP A 268 -15.59 -22.26 -30.05
CA ASP A 268 -14.90 -21.14 -30.71
C ASP A 268 -13.38 -21.26 -30.74
N ALA A 269 -12.80 -22.31 -30.09
CA ALA A 269 -11.44 -22.77 -30.22
C ALA A 269 -11.35 -24.29 -29.97
N GLN A 270 -10.21 -24.90 -30.34
CA GLN A 270 -9.99 -26.33 -30.11
C GLN A 270 -9.00 -26.55 -28.94
N PRO A 271 -9.23 -27.57 -28.08
CA PRO A 271 -8.25 -28.00 -27.09
C PRO A 271 -6.87 -28.24 -27.71
N GLY A 272 -5.82 -27.69 -27.12
CA GLY A 272 -4.44 -27.77 -27.62
C GLY A 272 -4.13 -26.86 -28.83
N GLU A 273 -5.09 -26.11 -29.33
CA GLU A 273 -4.84 -25.10 -30.37
C GLU A 273 -4.01 -23.95 -29.78
N ARG A 274 -3.12 -23.38 -30.62
CA ARG A 274 -2.28 -22.25 -30.26
C ARG A 274 -3.13 -20.99 -30.04
N VAL A 275 -3.02 -20.38 -28.85
CA VAL A 275 -3.68 -19.13 -28.54
C VAL A 275 -3.02 -17.98 -29.28
N VAL A 276 -3.81 -17.16 -29.94
CA VAL A 276 -3.38 -15.91 -30.58
C VAL A 276 -3.55 -14.76 -29.57
N PRO A 277 -2.49 -14.05 -29.17
CA PRO A 277 -2.60 -12.94 -28.24
C PRO A 277 -3.53 -11.83 -28.77
N LYS A 278 -4.41 -11.34 -27.91
CA LYS A 278 -5.30 -10.23 -28.22
C LYS A 278 -5.53 -9.38 -26.98
N PHE A 279 -5.48 -8.07 -27.14
CA PHE A 279 -5.81 -7.16 -26.06
C PHE A 279 -7.31 -7.00 -25.93
N ILE A 280 -7.76 -6.93 -24.68
CA ILE A 280 -9.10 -6.48 -24.38
C ILE A 280 -9.24 -4.97 -24.68
N THR A 281 -10.43 -4.56 -25.02
CA THR A 281 -10.77 -3.14 -25.25
C THR A 281 -12.00 -2.77 -24.45
N TRP A 282 -11.92 -1.63 -23.76
CA TRP A 282 -13.08 -1.04 -23.10
C TRP A 282 -13.68 0.08 -23.92
N SER A 283 -14.91 0.43 -23.61
CA SER A 283 -15.56 1.61 -24.20
C SER A 283 -14.68 2.86 -24.02
N GLY A 284 -14.42 3.56 -25.11
CA GLY A 284 -13.54 4.75 -25.11
C GLY A 284 -12.03 4.49 -25.21
N SER A 285 -11.57 3.23 -25.15
CA SER A 285 -10.17 2.89 -25.42
C SER A 285 -9.92 2.74 -26.92
N ARG A 286 -8.70 3.05 -27.38
CA ARG A 286 -8.28 2.72 -28.74
C ARG A 286 -7.96 1.24 -28.84
N PRO A 287 -8.43 0.51 -29.88
CA PRO A 287 -7.98 -0.86 -30.12
C PRO A 287 -6.44 -0.89 -30.23
N ALA A 288 -5.81 -1.71 -29.43
CA ALA A 288 -4.37 -1.95 -29.52
C ALA A 288 -4.11 -3.20 -30.35
N ASN A 289 -3.12 -3.14 -31.22
CA ASN A 289 -2.71 -4.26 -32.05
C ASN A 289 -1.53 -4.99 -31.42
N VAL A 290 -1.57 -6.31 -31.46
CA VAL A 290 -0.40 -7.13 -31.14
C VAL A 290 0.60 -7.03 -32.30
N THR A 291 1.72 -6.34 -32.06
CA THR A 291 2.72 -6.00 -33.08
C THR A 291 3.80 -7.06 -33.26
N THR A 292 3.79 -8.13 -32.47
CA THR A 292 4.77 -9.20 -32.53
C THR A 292 4.13 -10.55 -32.19
N ASN A 293 4.55 -11.59 -32.91
CA ASN A 293 4.20 -12.99 -32.59
C ASN A 293 5.33 -13.72 -31.85
N ASN A 294 6.40 -13.03 -31.48
CA ASN A 294 7.48 -13.61 -30.71
C ASN A 294 7.09 -13.72 -29.23
N PRO A 295 6.91 -14.94 -28.70
CA PRO A 295 6.45 -15.12 -27.30
C PRO A 295 7.35 -14.43 -26.28
N ARG A 296 8.66 -14.27 -26.55
CA ARG A 296 9.60 -13.59 -25.64
C ARG A 296 9.34 -12.10 -25.47
N HIS A 297 8.54 -11.50 -26.34
CA HIS A 297 8.27 -10.05 -26.30
C HIS A 297 6.83 -9.74 -25.85
N LEU A 298 5.99 -10.73 -25.69
CA LEU A 298 4.56 -10.52 -25.44
C LEU A 298 4.31 -9.86 -24.07
N ARG A 299 4.97 -10.31 -23.00
CA ARG A 299 4.79 -9.72 -21.66
C ARG A 299 5.22 -8.25 -21.63
N LYS A 300 6.29 -7.90 -22.34
CA LYS A 300 6.72 -6.51 -22.47
C LYS A 300 5.69 -5.67 -23.23
N LEU A 301 5.12 -6.23 -24.31
CA LEU A 301 4.06 -5.56 -25.06
C LEU A 301 2.79 -5.38 -24.21
N PHE A 302 2.43 -6.38 -23.40
CA PHE A 302 1.33 -6.29 -22.43
C PHE A 302 1.58 -5.16 -21.42
N ALA A 303 2.77 -5.08 -20.84
CA ALA A 303 3.11 -4.05 -19.88
C ALA A 303 2.92 -2.63 -20.47
N TYR A 304 3.44 -2.39 -21.66
CA TYR A 304 3.28 -1.10 -22.34
C TYR A 304 1.82 -0.78 -22.69
N TRP A 305 1.04 -1.78 -23.13
CA TRP A 305 -0.39 -1.59 -23.37
C TRP A 305 -1.15 -1.24 -22.09
N MET A 306 -0.88 -1.96 -21.00
CA MET A 306 -1.60 -1.78 -19.75
C MET A 306 -1.32 -0.41 -19.13
N THR A 307 -0.06 0.02 -19.12
CA THR A 307 0.36 1.28 -18.50
C THR A 307 0.33 2.47 -19.48
N ALA A 308 -0.16 2.29 -20.70
CA ALA A 308 -0.27 3.36 -21.66
C ALA A 308 -1.15 4.51 -21.15
N HIS A 309 -0.72 5.74 -21.38
CA HIS A 309 -1.49 6.94 -21.00
C HIS A 309 -2.91 6.94 -21.57
N GLU A 310 -3.11 6.32 -22.74
CA GLU A 310 -4.42 6.16 -23.40
C GLU A 310 -5.30 5.07 -22.79
N ASN A 311 -4.78 4.24 -21.86
CA ASN A 311 -5.57 3.25 -21.17
C ASN A 311 -6.32 3.89 -20.00
N PRO A 312 -7.61 4.20 -20.12
CA PRO A 312 -8.35 4.90 -19.08
C PRO A 312 -8.49 4.05 -17.82
N ARG A 313 -8.63 2.72 -17.97
CA ARG A 313 -8.89 1.81 -16.88
C ARG A 313 -7.75 1.72 -15.87
N PHE A 314 -6.51 1.81 -16.36
CA PHE A 314 -5.32 1.83 -15.50
C PHE A 314 -5.31 3.06 -14.57
N ALA A 315 -5.63 4.23 -15.12
CA ALA A 315 -5.72 5.47 -14.35
C ALA A 315 -6.92 5.46 -13.39
N GLU A 316 -8.10 5.00 -13.85
CA GLU A 316 -9.33 4.93 -13.03
C GLU A 316 -9.15 3.98 -11.84
N ALA A 317 -8.50 2.82 -12.03
CA ALA A 317 -8.30 1.83 -10.98
C ALA A 317 -7.45 2.38 -9.83
N ILE A 318 -6.32 2.99 -10.12
CA ILE A 318 -5.47 3.55 -9.06
C ILE A 318 -6.08 4.81 -8.43
N ALA A 319 -6.73 5.66 -9.21
CA ALA A 319 -7.42 6.84 -8.71
C ALA A 319 -8.55 6.48 -7.74
N ASN A 320 -9.37 5.47 -8.07
CA ASN A 320 -10.44 4.97 -7.23
C ASN A 320 -9.93 4.38 -5.90
N ARG A 321 -8.79 3.67 -5.93
CA ARG A 321 -8.15 3.11 -4.73
C ARG A 321 -7.57 4.21 -3.83
N ILE A 322 -6.93 5.24 -4.41
CA ILE A 322 -6.41 6.38 -3.63
C ILE A 322 -7.59 7.18 -3.04
N TRP A 323 -8.67 7.35 -3.79
CA TRP A 323 -9.88 7.97 -3.25
C TRP A 323 -10.41 7.20 -2.02
N LYS A 324 -10.57 5.87 -2.14
CA LYS A 324 -10.97 5.01 -1.00
C LYS A 324 -10.06 5.18 0.21
N LYS A 325 -8.75 5.27 0.00
CA LYS A 325 -7.77 5.46 1.08
C LYS A 325 -8.08 6.69 1.94
N PHE A 326 -8.49 7.81 1.32
CA PHE A 326 -8.76 9.06 2.02
C PHE A 326 -10.22 9.22 2.47
N PHE A 327 -11.17 8.72 1.71
CA PHE A 327 -12.59 8.87 1.99
C PHE A 327 -13.21 7.68 2.74
N GLY A 328 -12.52 6.55 2.84
CA GLY A 328 -13.00 5.33 3.51
C GLY A 328 -13.89 4.45 2.66
N VAL A 329 -14.39 4.96 1.54
CA VAL A 329 -15.17 4.24 0.53
C VAL A 329 -14.76 4.71 -0.86
N ALA A 330 -14.75 3.81 -1.83
CA ALA A 330 -14.40 4.15 -3.21
C ALA A 330 -15.59 4.80 -3.94
N VAL A 331 -15.31 5.44 -5.07
CA VAL A 331 -16.36 5.96 -5.96
C VAL A 331 -17.08 4.78 -6.63
N LYS A 332 -16.36 3.70 -6.94
CA LYS A 332 -16.91 2.41 -7.39
C LYS A 332 -16.39 1.30 -6.48
N GLU A 333 -17.30 0.59 -5.81
CA GLU A 333 -17.03 -0.62 -5.04
C GLU A 333 -17.55 -1.86 -5.77
N PRO A 334 -16.89 -3.00 -5.62
CA PRO A 334 -15.56 -3.15 -5.05
C PRO A 334 -14.46 -2.59 -5.96
N VAL A 335 -13.34 -2.14 -5.39
CA VAL A 335 -12.21 -1.58 -6.17
C VAL A 335 -11.54 -2.59 -7.12
N THR A 336 -11.87 -3.85 -6.96
CA THR A 336 -11.40 -4.98 -7.78
C THR A 336 -12.30 -5.28 -8.98
N ASP A 337 -13.43 -4.55 -9.10
CA ASP A 337 -14.40 -4.73 -10.17
C ASP A 337 -14.88 -3.37 -10.70
N LEU A 338 -14.28 -2.93 -11.79
CA LEU A 338 -14.64 -1.71 -12.52
C LEU A 338 -15.27 -2.03 -13.88
N ASP A 339 -15.75 -3.26 -14.11
CA ASP A 339 -16.24 -3.67 -15.42
C ASP A 339 -17.46 -2.85 -15.88
N VAL A 340 -18.33 -2.48 -14.95
CA VAL A 340 -19.45 -1.58 -15.20
C VAL A 340 -19.24 -0.25 -14.46
N LEU A 341 -18.69 0.76 -15.15
CA LEU A 341 -18.40 2.07 -14.55
C LEU A 341 -19.67 2.88 -14.25
N GLU A 342 -20.74 2.63 -14.98
CA GLU A 342 -22.04 3.28 -14.80
C GLU A 342 -22.65 3.01 -13.43
N ASP A 343 -22.29 1.88 -12.80
CA ASP A 343 -22.72 1.50 -11.45
C ASP A 343 -21.91 2.21 -10.34
N ALA A 344 -20.96 3.06 -10.70
CA ALA A 344 -20.27 3.87 -9.72
C ALA A 344 -21.25 4.84 -9.02
N THR A 345 -21.04 5.09 -7.74
CA THR A 345 -21.82 6.06 -6.97
C THR A 345 -21.85 7.44 -7.64
N ASN A 346 -20.73 7.83 -8.26
CA ASN A 346 -20.62 9.03 -9.07
C ASN A 346 -19.70 8.78 -10.27
N PRO A 347 -20.24 8.31 -11.42
CA PRO A 347 -19.45 8.00 -12.62
C PRO A 347 -18.67 9.21 -13.17
N GLU A 348 -19.23 10.42 -13.06
CA GLU A 348 -18.57 11.65 -13.50
C GLU A 348 -17.30 11.94 -12.64
N LEU A 349 -17.39 11.75 -11.33
CA LEU A 349 -16.26 11.86 -10.44
C LEU A 349 -15.17 10.84 -10.76
N LEU A 350 -15.53 9.55 -10.95
CA LEU A 350 -14.58 8.50 -11.25
C LEU A 350 -13.82 8.78 -12.56
N LYS A 351 -14.54 9.18 -13.60
CA LYS A 351 -13.96 9.57 -14.89
C LYS A 351 -13.03 10.78 -14.75
N PHE A 352 -13.43 11.78 -13.97
CA PHE A 352 -12.60 12.96 -13.72
C PHE A 352 -11.31 12.57 -12.95
N LEU A 353 -11.42 11.73 -11.92
CA LEU A 353 -10.26 11.27 -11.15
C LEU A 353 -9.28 10.46 -12.02
N GLY A 354 -9.79 9.60 -12.91
CA GLY A 354 -8.97 8.89 -13.88
C GLY A 354 -8.27 9.82 -14.87
N GLN A 355 -8.96 10.88 -15.34
CA GLN A 355 -8.34 11.88 -16.20
C GLN A 355 -7.29 12.69 -15.43
N LEU A 356 -7.58 13.12 -14.23
CA LEU A 356 -6.64 13.84 -13.37
C LEU A 356 -5.36 13.03 -13.12
N MET A 357 -5.48 11.71 -12.87
CA MET A 357 -4.31 10.84 -12.69
C MET A 357 -3.40 10.84 -13.92
N ARG A 358 -3.97 10.88 -15.12
CA ARG A 358 -3.21 11.02 -16.38
C ARG A 358 -2.61 12.42 -16.53
N ASP A 359 -3.37 13.46 -16.20
CA ASP A 359 -2.94 14.86 -16.33
C ASP A 359 -1.77 15.21 -15.39
N VAL A 360 -1.62 14.48 -14.28
CA VAL A 360 -0.46 14.58 -13.39
C VAL A 360 0.65 13.55 -13.71
N ASP A 361 0.63 12.96 -14.90
CA ASP A 361 1.62 11.98 -15.37
C ASP A 361 1.84 10.84 -14.35
N PHE A 362 0.76 10.32 -13.78
CA PHE A 362 0.77 9.26 -12.76
C PHE A 362 1.58 9.56 -11.49
N ASP A 363 1.85 10.85 -11.21
CA ASP A 363 2.45 11.28 -9.94
C ASP A 363 1.45 11.09 -8.79
N ILE A 364 1.66 10.03 -8.00
CA ILE A 364 0.79 9.71 -6.86
C ILE A 364 0.81 10.82 -5.81
N ARG A 365 1.94 11.48 -5.54
CA ARG A 365 2.01 12.55 -4.54
C ARG A 365 1.22 13.77 -4.99
N GLU A 366 1.35 14.17 -6.24
CA GLU A 366 0.59 15.30 -6.79
C GLU A 366 -0.92 14.99 -6.82
N PHE A 367 -1.31 13.78 -7.21
CA PHE A 367 -2.70 13.33 -7.15
C PHE A 367 -3.26 13.38 -5.72
N GLN A 368 -2.51 12.89 -4.73
CA GLN A 368 -2.88 12.97 -3.32
C GLN A 368 -2.98 14.43 -2.85
N ARG A 369 -2.05 15.29 -3.29
CA ARG A 369 -2.05 16.72 -3.00
C ARG A 369 -3.36 17.39 -3.43
N VAL A 370 -3.82 17.09 -4.65
CA VAL A 370 -5.11 17.60 -5.16
C VAL A 370 -6.26 17.15 -4.26
N ILE A 371 -6.37 15.86 -3.95
CA ILE A 371 -7.47 15.32 -3.13
C ILE A 371 -7.49 15.94 -1.73
N LEU A 372 -6.34 15.99 -1.06
CA LEU A 372 -6.23 16.49 0.31
C LEU A 372 -6.54 18.00 0.44
N ASN A 373 -6.40 18.77 -0.66
CA ASN A 373 -6.76 20.17 -0.72
C ASN A 373 -8.22 20.43 -1.12
N THR A 374 -9.03 19.41 -1.43
CA THR A 374 -10.46 19.59 -1.68
C THR A 374 -11.18 20.04 -0.41
N ASN A 375 -12.21 20.88 -0.57
CA ASN A 375 -13.12 21.19 0.54
C ASN A 375 -13.80 19.92 1.05
N THR A 376 -14.15 19.00 0.16
CA THR A 376 -14.80 17.73 0.51
C THR A 376 -13.97 16.89 1.48
N TYR A 377 -12.65 16.77 1.28
CA TYR A 377 -11.77 16.10 2.24
C TYR A 377 -11.71 16.83 3.57
N GLN A 378 -11.79 18.15 3.55
CA GLN A 378 -11.71 19.02 4.72
C GLN A 378 -13.07 19.28 5.40
N GLN A 379 -14.11 18.50 5.07
CA GLN A 379 -15.39 18.47 5.79
C GLN A 379 -15.33 17.50 6.98
N GLN A 380 -16.29 17.66 7.90
CA GLN A 380 -16.51 16.71 8.98
C GLN A 380 -16.88 15.33 8.42
N VAL A 381 -16.54 14.27 9.16
CA VAL A 381 -16.85 12.91 8.76
C VAL A 381 -18.36 12.63 8.76
N SER A 382 -18.78 11.76 7.87
CA SER A 382 -20.10 11.14 7.86
C SER A 382 -20.06 9.76 8.49
N VAL A 383 -21.17 9.31 9.04
CA VAL A 383 -21.38 7.91 9.42
C VAL A 383 -21.76 7.10 8.18
N THR A 384 -21.57 5.78 8.24
CA THR A 384 -22.02 4.88 7.17
C THR A 384 -23.52 5.08 6.91
N PRO A 385 -23.93 5.27 5.65
CA PRO A 385 -25.34 5.36 5.31
C PRO A 385 -26.06 4.04 5.65
N PRO A 386 -27.40 4.06 5.76
CA PRO A 386 -28.20 2.84 5.87
C PRO A 386 -27.90 1.85 4.72
N GLU A 387 -28.13 0.57 4.99
CA GLU A 387 -27.92 -0.48 3.98
C GLU A 387 -28.79 -0.21 2.73
N GLY A 388 -28.17 -0.27 1.55
CA GLY A 388 -28.82 -0.01 0.27
C GLY A 388 -28.82 1.45 -0.17
N GLU A 389 -28.26 2.37 0.64
CA GLU A 389 -28.09 3.77 0.24
C GLU A 389 -26.64 4.05 -0.21
N ASP A 390 -26.50 4.77 -1.32
CA ASP A 390 -25.20 5.19 -1.83
C ASP A 390 -24.57 6.28 -0.96
N PHE A 391 -23.27 6.18 -0.71
CA PHE A 391 -22.51 7.22 -0.06
C PHE A 391 -22.08 8.31 -1.05
N ARG A 392 -22.68 9.51 -0.97
CA ARG A 392 -22.51 10.61 -1.93
C ARG A 392 -21.45 11.65 -1.57
N PHE A 393 -20.54 11.33 -0.65
CA PHE A 393 -19.38 12.16 -0.25
C PHE A 393 -19.71 13.55 0.29
N PRO A 394 -20.62 13.73 1.27
CA PRO A 394 -20.80 15.01 1.93
C PRO A 394 -19.58 15.41 2.78
N GLY A 395 -18.69 14.49 3.06
CA GLY A 395 -17.39 14.53 3.69
C GLY A 395 -16.79 13.13 3.69
N PRO A 396 -15.60 12.90 4.27
CA PRO A 396 -15.05 11.55 4.42
C PRO A 396 -15.92 10.67 5.33
N LEU A 397 -15.85 9.36 5.14
CA LEU A 397 -16.51 8.41 6.02
C LEU A 397 -15.74 8.27 7.33
N LEU A 398 -16.44 8.19 8.45
CA LEU A 398 -15.84 7.86 9.75
C LEU A 398 -15.29 6.44 9.69
N ARG A 399 -13.99 6.27 9.87
CA ARG A 399 -13.32 4.98 9.79
C ARG A 399 -12.38 4.75 10.96
N ARG A 400 -12.13 3.50 11.26
CA ARG A 400 -11.10 3.13 12.24
C ARG A 400 -9.71 3.30 11.62
N MET A 401 -8.72 3.51 12.48
CA MET A 401 -7.32 3.37 12.08
C MET A 401 -7.07 1.96 11.53
N THR A 402 -6.22 1.85 10.52
CA THR A 402 -5.65 0.55 10.15
C THR A 402 -4.76 0.01 11.27
N ALA A 403 -4.46 -1.27 11.23
CA ALA A 403 -3.55 -1.90 12.20
C ALA A 403 -2.20 -1.19 12.27
N GLU A 404 -1.68 -0.79 11.09
CA GLU A 404 -0.41 -0.08 10.96
C GLU A 404 -0.49 1.35 11.53
N GLN A 405 -1.60 2.06 11.31
CA GLN A 405 -1.80 3.40 11.89
C GLN A 405 -1.88 3.34 13.42
N ALA A 406 -2.60 2.37 13.97
CA ALA A 406 -2.68 2.17 15.41
C ALA A 406 -1.32 1.80 16.02
N TRP A 407 -0.62 0.85 15.40
CA TRP A 407 0.73 0.45 15.81
C TRP A 407 1.71 1.64 15.78
N ASP A 408 1.83 2.31 14.64
CA ASP A 408 2.77 3.42 14.45
C ASP A 408 2.48 4.59 15.41
N SER A 409 1.19 4.85 15.70
CA SER A 409 0.79 5.85 16.69
C SER A 409 1.22 5.46 18.11
N MET A 410 1.10 4.20 18.49
CA MET A 410 1.56 3.71 19.80
C MET A 410 3.09 3.67 19.90
N VAL A 411 3.78 3.27 18.85
CA VAL A 411 5.25 3.32 18.80
C VAL A 411 5.77 4.77 18.88
N LEU A 412 5.04 5.73 18.29
CA LEU A 412 5.34 7.15 18.44
C LEU A 412 5.36 7.60 19.92
N LEU A 413 4.38 7.14 20.72
CA LEU A 413 4.33 7.47 22.15
C LEU A 413 5.55 6.93 22.90
N GLN A 414 6.10 5.82 22.42
CA GLN A 414 7.29 5.18 23.01
C GLN A 414 8.60 5.86 22.59
N ARG A 415 8.72 6.29 21.32
CA ARG A 415 9.98 6.75 20.73
C ARG A 415 9.98 8.20 20.25
N GLY A 416 8.82 8.83 20.10
CA GLY A 416 8.70 10.15 19.48
C GLY A 416 8.87 10.10 17.95
N ALA A 417 8.98 11.27 17.30
CA ALA A 417 9.05 11.39 15.83
C ALA A 417 10.30 10.76 15.19
N GLU A 418 11.27 10.32 15.99
CA GLU A 418 12.45 9.59 15.52
C GLU A 418 12.07 8.32 14.74
N ILE A 419 10.92 7.72 15.05
CA ILE A 419 10.45 6.50 14.39
C ILE A 419 10.37 6.62 12.87
N ASP A 420 10.14 7.81 12.32
CA ASP A 420 10.05 8.01 10.87
C ASP A 420 11.39 7.82 10.15
N ARG A 421 12.50 7.85 10.90
CA ARG A 421 13.86 7.70 10.38
C ARG A 421 14.51 6.36 10.73
N LEU A 422 13.93 5.65 11.69
CA LEU A 422 14.44 4.34 12.08
C LEU A 422 14.13 3.32 10.97
N LYS A 423 15.17 2.62 10.52
CA LYS A 423 15.08 1.59 9.49
C LYS A 423 15.52 0.24 10.06
N THR A 424 14.96 -0.82 9.54
CA THR A 424 15.43 -2.18 9.82
C THR A 424 16.85 -2.38 9.27
N ASN A 425 17.67 -3.14 9.97
CA ASN A 425 19.01 -3.50 9.48
C ASN A 425 18.99 -4.61 8.42
N ASN A 426 17.86 -5.28 8.21
CA ASN A 426 17.79 -6.47 7.36
C ASN A 426 17.93 -6.14 5.87
N ALA A 427 17.25 -5.10 5.36
CA ALA A 427 17.30 -4.75 3.95
C ALA A 427 18.69 -4.27 3.48
N PRO A 428 19.36 -3.31 4.14
CA PRO A 428 20.72 -2.90 3.76
C PRO A 428 21.74 -4.04 3.83
N MET A 429 21.53 -5.00 4.72
CA MET A 429 22.42 -6.16 4.81
C MET A 429 22.21 -7.14 3.67
N MET A 430 20.95 -7.34 3.22
CA MET A 430 20.68 -8.18 2.04
C MET A 430 21.32 -7.60 0.79
N GLU A 431 21.26 -6.29 0.59
CA GLU A 431 21.94 -5.61 -0.52
C GLU A 431 23.45 -5.82 -0.50
N ARG A 432 24.06 -5.75 0.68
CA ARG A 432 25.52 -6.03 0.84
C ARG A 432 25.91 -7.46 0.53
N LEU A 433 24.96 -8.41 0.56
CA LEU A 433 25.21 -9.82 0.25
C LEU A 433 25.12 -10.13 -1.25
N VAL A 434 24.62 -9.18 -2.09
CA VAL A 434 24.59 -9.36 -3.53
C VAL A 434 26.00 -9.31 -4.09
N PHE A 435 26.37 -10.34 -4.89
CA PHE A 435 27.71 -10.40 -5.47
C PHE A 435 27.92 -9.31 -6.51
N PRO A 436 29.02 -8.53 -6.43
CA PRO A 436 29.34 -7.49 -7.39
C PRO A 436 29.95 -8.06 -8.69
N PHE A 437 29.84 -9.36 -8.93
CA PHE A 437 30.39 -10.06 -10.08
C PHE A 437 29.43 -11.13 -10.58
N GLU A 438 29.48 -11.41 -11.86
CA GLU A 438 28.75 -12.53 -12.44
C GLU A 438 29.36 -13.85 -11.99
N PHE A 439 28.51 -14.82 -11.65
CA PHE A 439 28.92 -16.17 -11.26
C PHE A 439 27.97 -17.22 -11.87
N SER A 440 28.46 -18.47 -11.94
CA SER A 440 27.67 -19.55 -12.49
C SER A 440 26.63 -20.08 -11.50
N HIS A 441 25.39 -20.26 -11.97
CA HIS A 441 24.33 -20.96 -11.23
C HIS A 441 24.46 -22.47 -11.28
N ASP A 442 25.20 -23.02 -12.26
CA ASP A 442 25.44 -24.45 -12.36
C ASP A 442 26.31 -24.90 -11.19
N THR A 443 25.76 -25.81 -10.39
CA THR A 443 26.43 -26.38 -9.21
C THR A 443 27.81 -26.98 -9.56
N LYS A 444 28.00 -27.46 -10.80
CA LYS A 444 29.28 -27.99 -11.26
C LYS A 444 30.28 -26.90 -11.60
N ARG A 445 29.80 -25.75 -12.06
CA ARG A 445 30.64 -24.61 -12.47
C ARG A 445 30.93 -23.65 -11.33
N ILE A 446 30.11 -23.60 -10.29
CA ILE A 446 30.29 -22.68 -9.13
C ILE A 446 31.65 -22.87 -8.45
N VAL A 447 32.28 -24.03 -8.61
CA VAL A 447 33.64 -24.31 -8.11
C VAL A 447 34.68 -23.40 -8.77
N HIS A 448 34.47 -22.99 -10.01
CA HIS A 448 35.36 -22.04 -10.71
C HIS A 448 35.28 -20.63 -10.13
N ASP A 449 34.16 -20.26 -9.53
CA ASP A 449 33.94 -18.96 -8.92
C ASP A 449 34.26 -18.97 -7.41
N ARG A 450 34.74 -20.12 -6.88
CA ARG A 450 34.97 -20.35 -5.45
C ARG A 450 35.80 -19.27 -4.81
N GLU A 451 36.94 -18.93 -5.38
CA GLU A 451 37.84 -17.91 -4.80
C GLU A 451 37.19 -16.54 -4.75
N LYS A 452 36.50 -16.11 -5.81
CA LYS A 452 35.76 -14.84 -5.84
C LYS A 452 34.68 -14.79 -4.77
N ILE A 453 33.92 -15.89 -4.59
CA ILE A 453 32.87 -16.01 -3.57
C ILE A 453 33.47 -15.92 -2.18
N PHE A 454 34.62 -16.60 -1.92
CA PHE A 454 35.26 -16.56 -0.61
C PHE A 454 35.99 -15.24 -0.34
N ASP A 455 36.57 -14.60 -1.34
CA ASP A 455 37.14 -13.26 -1.20
C ASP A 455 36.04 -12.27 -0.81
N PHE A 456 34.91 -12.31 -1.49
CA PHE A 456 33.77 -11.49 -1.14
C PHE A 456 33.23 -11.83 0.25
N ALA A 457 33.10 -13.11 0.60
CA ALA A 457 32.69 -13.52 1.94
C ALA A 457 33.63 -13.00 3.03
N ARG A 458 34.94 -12.99 2.78
CA ARG A 458 35.95 -12.46 3.72
C ARG A 458 35.85 -10.96 3.92
N THR A 459 35.50 -10.20 2.90
CA THR A 459 35.26 -8.76 3.03
C THR A 459 34.04 -8.42 3.88
N LEU A 460 32.99 -9.25 3.79
CA LEU A 460 31.76 -9.08 4.57
C LEU A 460 31.83 -9.66 5.98
N LEU A 461 32.57 -10.76 6.12
CA LEU A 461 32.63 -11.60 7.33
C LEU A 461 34.10 -11.89 7.69
N PRO A 462 34.87 -10.89 8.16
CA PRO A 462 36.31 -11.06 8.45
C PRO A 462 36.57 -12.24 9.40
N ASP A 463 35.70 -12.44 10.37
CA ASP A 463 35.79 -13.50 11.36
C ASP A 463 35.07 -14.79 10.97
N GLY A 464 34.61 -14.90 9.72
CA GLY A 464 33.84 -16.06 9.22
C GLY A 464 32.43 -16.21 9.79
N GLN A 465 31.97 -15.26 10.59
CA GLN A 465 30.66 -15.28 11.24
C GLN A 465 29.86 -14.00 10.95
N PHE A 466 28.53 -14.16 10.83
CA PHE A 466 27.66 -12.98 10.78
C PHE A 466 27.67 -12.24 12.12
N PRO A 467 27.62 -10.89 12.12
CA PRO A 467 27.52 -10.12 13.35
C PRO A 467 26.37 -10.64 14.21
N ASN A 468 26.64 -10.87 15.50
CA ASN A 468 25.72 -11.36 16.55
C ASN A 468 25.74 -12.87 16.86
N GLY A 469 26.70 -13.66 16.38
CA GLY A 469 26.93 -15.04 16.85
C GLY A 469 25.82 -16.07 16.58
N GLU A 470 24.71 -15.63 16.10
CA GLU A 470 23.56 -16.45 15.71
C GLU A 470 23.68 -16.82 14.23
N GLY A 471 24.58 -17.72 13.90
CA GLY A 471 24.88 -18.14 12.53
C GLY A 471 23.67 -18.02 11.60
N GLY A 472 23.68 -17.05 10.69
CA GLY A 472 22.71 -16.81 9.60
C GLY A 472 21.21 -16.86 9.92
N ARG A 473 20.82 -17.45 11.02
CA ARG A 473 19.42 -17.64 11.39
C ARG A 473 18.78 -16.34 11.93
N GLY A 474 19.52 -15.48 12.57
CA GLY A 474 19.01 -14.20 13.10
C GLY A 474 18.77 -13.16 12.02
N LEU A 475 19.59 -13.16 10.97
CA LEU A 475 19.52 -12.23 9.85
C LEU A 475 18.46 -12.57 8.81
N PHE A 476 18.11 -13.86 8.69
CA PHE A 476 17.18 -14.38 7.70
C PHE A 476 15.95 -15.05 8.30
N LEU A 477 15.79 -14.97 9.60
CA LEU A 477 14.52 -15.26 10.25
C LEU A 477 13.56 -14.08 10.06
N GLY A 478 13.33 -13.71 8.81
CA GLY A 478 11.99 -13.31 8.44
C GLY A 478 11.14 -14.46 8.91
N ALA A 479 10.27 -14.19 9.82
CA ALA A 479 9.38 -15.07 10.49
C ALA A 479 9.13 -16.41 9.78
N SER A 480 9.95 -17.43 10.04
CA SER A 480 9.35 -18.75 10.13
C SER A 480 8.27 -18.60 11.19
N GLN A 481 7.02 -18.80 10.84
CA GLN A 481 5.79 -18.40 11.53
C GLN A 481 5.69 -18.73 13.04
N ARG A 482 6.73 -19.20 13.70
CA ARG A 482 6.66 -19.77 15.03
C ARG A 482 7.36 -19.01 16.15
N ARG A 483 8.31 -18.09 15.95
CA ARG A 483 8.98 -17.38 17.06
C ARG A 483 9.78 -16.14 16.62
N VAL A 484 9.17 -15.07 16.16
CA VAL A 484 9.84 -13.78 16.23
C VAL A 484 9.60 -13.19 17.61
N LYS A 485 10.49 -13.47 18.53
CA LYS A 485 10.67 -12.61 19.71
C LYS A 485 11.50 -11.43 19.25
N LEU A 486 10.84 -10.39 18.75
CA LEU A 486 11.45 -9.07 18.69
C LEU A 486 11.78 -8.70 20.13
N ARG A 487 13.06 -8.68 20.51
CA ARG A 487 13.52 -8.33 21.85
C ARG A 487 14.20 -6.97 21.82
N GLY A 488 13.86 -6.12 22.78
CA GLY A 488 14.55 -4.85 23.00
C GLY A 488 14.14 -3.75 21.99
N GLU A 489 15.08 -2.90 21.64
CA GLU A 489 14.86 -1.70 20.83
C GLU A 489 14.39 -1.98 19.40
N ASP A 490 14.74 -3.13 18.83
CA ASP A 490 14.32 -3.55 17.47
C ASP A 490 12.81 -3.83 17.35
N SER A 491 12.08 -3.90 18.47
CA SER A 491 10.62 -4.10 18.47
C SER A 491 9.82 -2.81 18.29
N TRP A 492 10.45 -1.64 18.46
CA TRP A 492 9.78 -0.34 18.40
C TRP A 492 10.07 0.39 17.09
N LEU A 493 9.83 -0.29 15.98
CA LEU A 493 9.93 0.24 14.63
C LEU A 493 8.53 0.44 14.04
N ARG A 494 8.45 1.26 13.00
CA ARG A 494 7.22 1.40 12.22
C ARG A 494 6.80 0.06 11.60
N ALA A 495 5.51 -0.12 11.37
CA ALA A 495 4.96 -1.34 10.77
C ALA A 495 5.65 -1.71 9.45
N SER A 496 6.04 -0.71 8.64
CA SER A 496 6.75 -0.91 7.36
C SER A 496 8.17 -1.48 7.52
N GLU A 497 8.75 -1.41 8.71
CA GLU A 497 10.10 -1.91 9.02
C GLU A 497 10.07 -3.28 9.73
N LEU A 498 8.88 -3.75 10.08
CA LEU A 498 8.67 -5.07 10.67
C LEU A 498 8.49 -6.14 9.58
N PRO A 499 8.61 -7.43 9.93
CA PRO A 499 8.31 -8.54 9.01
C PRO A 499 6.91 -8.44 8.38
N GLN A 500 6.79 -8.83 7.11
CA GLN A 500 5.58 -8.69 6.32
C GLN A 500 5.06 -10.06 5.81
N PRO A 501 3.85 -10.49 6.19
CA PRO A 501 3.05 -9.99 7.30
C PRO A 501 3.60 -10.46 8.65
N MET A 502 3.18 -9.82 9.73
CA MET A 502 3.52 -10.28 11.09
C MET A 502 2.83 -11.62 11.40
N PRO A 503 3.35 -12.40 12.36
CA PRO A 503 2.72 -13.65 12.81
C PRO A 503 1.27 -13.42 13.29
N PRO A 504 0.37 -14.41 13.17
CA PRO A 504 -1.05 -14.28 13.53
C PRO A 504 -1.33 -13.83 14.97
N THR A 505 -0.40 -14.05 15.90
CA THR A 505 -0.50 -13.66 17.30
C THR A 505 0.02 -12.25 17.61
N HIS A 506 0.61 -11.57 16.62
CA HIS A 506 1.12 -10.22 16.79
C HIS A 506 -0.02 -9.19 16.74
N PHE A 507 0.14 -8.06 17.46
CA PHE A 507 -0.83 -6.96 17.50
C PHE A 507 -1.31 -6.57 16.10
N LEU A 508 -0.40 -6.32 15.17
CA LEU A 508 -0.76 -5.92 13.80
C LEU A 508 -1.72 -6.91 13.14
N ARG A 509 -1.47 -8.22 13.25
CA ARG A 509 -2.33 -9.23 12.62
C ARG A 509 -3.71 -9.33 13.30
N ILE A 510 -3.75 -9.19 14.61
CA ILE A 510 -4.99 -9.21 15.39
C ILE A 510 -5.82 -7.94 15.11
N ALA A 511 -5.15 -6.80 14.91
CA ALA A 511 -5.79 -5.53 14.60
C ALA A 511 -6.19 -5.36 13.12
N GLY A 512 -6.02 -6.40 12.28
CA GLY A 512 -6.50 -6.39 10.90
C GLY A 512 -5.45 -6.20 9.81
N GLN A 513 -4.12 -6.30 10.13
CA GLN A 513 -3.09 -6.31 9.09
C GLN A 513 -3.35 -7.45 8.10
N SER A 514 -3.30 -7.14 6.80
CA SER A 514 -3.45 -8.09 5.72
C SER A 514 -2.53 -9.33 5.86
N SER A 515 -3.05 -10.48 5.46
CA SER A 515 -2.25 -11.71 5.29
C SER A 515 -1.34 -11.64 4.07
N ARG A 516 -1.64 -10.72 3.17
CA ARG A 516 -0.97 -10.55 1.88
C ARG A 516 -1.05 -11.79 0.97
N GLU A 517 -2.06 -12.63 1.21
CA GLU A 517 -2.40 -13.73 0.30
C GLU A 517 -3.26 -13.22 -0.86
N VAL A 518 -4.19 -12.32 -0.57
CA VAL A 518 -5.06 -11.66 -1.53
C VAL A 518 -4.78 -10.16 -1.48
N ALA A 519 -4.96 -9.46 -2.59
CA ALA A 519 -4.85 -8.00 -2.63
C ALA A 519 -5.98 -7.35 -1.82
N ASP A 520 -5.66 -6.25 -1.12
CA ASP A 520 -6.63 -5.49 -0.31
C ASP A 520 -7.33 -6.32 0.80
N ASP A 521 -6.62 -7.29 1.39
CA ASP A 521 -7.11 -8.20 2.45
C ASP A 521 -7.06 -7.55 3.85
N GLY A 522 -6.54 -6.34 3.97
CA GLY A 522 -6.51 -5.61 5.24
C GLY A 522 -7.90 -5.21 5.71
N SER A 523 -8.17 -5.40 7.02
CA SER A 523 -9.47 -5.07 7.61
C SER A 523 -9.35 -3.93 8.62
N THR A 524 -10.34 -3.04 8.60
CA THR A 524 -10.55 -2.01 9.63
C THR A 524 -11.76 -2.34 10.52
N GLU A 525 -12.35 -3.51 10.37
CA GLU A 525 -13.42 -3.99 11.24
C GLU A 525 -12.87 -4.33 12.62
N GLY A 526 -13.50 -3.78 13.65
CA GLY A 526 -13.07 -4.02 15.04
C GLY A 526 -13.51 -5.38 15.54
N GLY A 527 -12.58 -6.13 16.15
CA GLY A 527 -12.84 -7.44 16.75
C GLY A 527 -12.73 -7.42 18.27
N ILE A 528 -13.38 -8.40 18.91
CA ILE A 528 -13.26 -8.63 20.36
C ILE A 528 -11.80 -8.89 20.76
N THR A 529 -11.09 -9.69 19.97
CA THR A 529 -9.68 -10.03 20.22
C THR A 529 -8.78 -8.80 20.20
N GLU A 530 -9.01 -7.88 19.25
CA GLU A 530 -8.30 -6.60 19.18
C GLU A 530 -8.59 -5.75 20.43
N SER A 531 -9.85 -5.61 20.79
CA SER A 531 -10.27 -4.85 21.98
C SER A 531 -9.61 -5.41 23.26
N LEU A 532 -9.61 -6.74 23.43
CA LEU A 532 -8.94 -7.39 24.55
C LEU A 532 -7.41 -7.17 24.53
N MET A 533 -6.79 -7.14 23.36
CA MET A 533 -5.37 -6.89 23.22
C MET A 533 -5.02 -5.42 23.52
N MET A 534 -5.85 -4.48 23.08
CA MET A 534 -5.69 -3.06 23.43
C MET A 534 -5.84 -2.85 24.96
N MET A 535 -6.75 -3.54 25.61
CA MET A 535 -6.97 -3.41 27.06
C MET A 535 -5.92 -4.13 27.92
N ASN A 536 -5.47 -5.33 27.50
CA ASN A 536 -4.72 -6.24 28.36
C ASN A 536 -3.38 -6.70 27.77
N GLY A 537 -3.10 -6.41 26.49
CA GLY A 537 -1.93 -6.92 25.79
C GLY A 537 -0.60 -6.43 26.35
N GLU A 538 0.44 -7.26 26.28
CA GLU A 538 1.81 -6.90 26.72
C GLU A 538 2.33 -5.68 25.97
N PHE A 539 1.98 -5.53 24.70
CA PHE A 539 2.38 -4.39 23.88
C PHE A 539 1.82 -3.08 24.46
N THR A 540 0.49 -3.00 24.68
CA THR A 540 -0.15 -1.81 25.24
C THR A 540 0.39 -1.49 26.63
N LYS A 541 0.53 -2.49 27.50
CA LYS A 541 1.14 -2.33 28.84
C LYS A 541 2.56 -1.79 28.76
N SER A 542 3.37 -2.27 27.82
CA SER A 542 4.74 -1.79 27.62
C SER A 542 4.76 -0.33 27.16
N VAL A 543 3.86 0.06 26.25
CA VAL A 543 3.71 1.48 25.84
C VAL A 543 3.35 2.35 27.06
N MET A 544 2.48 1.91 27.94
CA MET A 544 2.07 2.68 29.12
C MET A 544 3.18 2.81 30.15
N ASN A 545 3.91 1.72 30.43
CA ASN A 545 4.87 1.70 31.55
C ASN A 545 6.21 2.37 31.22
N THR A 546 6.64 2.39 29.96
CA THR A 546 8.00 2.80 29.61
C THR A 546 8.08 3.95 28.62
N SER A 547 6.93 4.49 28.16
CA SER A 547 6.86 5.48 27.09
C SER A 547 7.54 6.81 27.41
N LEU A 548 8.05 7.46 26.37
CA LEU A 548 8.59 8.82 26.47
C LEU A 548 7.51 9.81 26.89
N ILE A 549 6.24 9.59 26.49
CA ILE A 549 5.16 10.50 26.83
C ILE A 549 4.85 10.50 28.33
N ILE A 550 4.83 9.33 28.98
CA ILE A 550 4.63 9.25 30.44
C ILE A 550 5.79 9.94 31.17
N LYS A 551 7.04 9.67 30.78
CA LYS A 551 8.21 10.35 31.34
C LYS A 551 8.17 11.86 31.13
N ALA A 552 7.71 12.33 29.97
CA ALA A 552 7.55 13.75 29.69
C ALA A 552 6.42 14.38 30.53
N ALA A 553 5.31 13.70 30.73
CA ALA A 553 4.21 14.14 31.58
C ALA A 553 4.65 14.25 33.04
N GLN A 554 5.34 13.24 33.58
CA GLN A 554 5.88 13.24 34.95
C GLN A 554 6.83 14.42 35.26
N ARG A 555 7.45 15.01 34.23
CA ARG A 555 8.33 16.19 34.37
C ARG A 555 7.58 17.51 34.42
N LYS A 556 6.27 17.54 34.16
CA LYS A 556 5.44 18.75 34.24
C LYS A 556 5.15 19.07 35.71
N SER A 557 5.04 20.38 36.01
CA SER A 557 4.97 20.88 37.38
C SER A 557 3.61 20.64 38.04
N THR A 558 2.54 20.59 37.26
CA THR A 558 1.17 20.47 37.78
C THR A 558 0.42 19.30 37.14
N GLN A 559 -0.53 18.70 37.87
CA GLN A 559 -1.41 17.66 37.33
C GLN A 559 -2.18 18.12 36.09
N VAL A 560 -2.58 19.39 36.04
CA VAL A 560 -3.25 19.98 34.90
C VAL A 560 -2.38 19.93 33.63
N GLU A 561 -1.10 20.30 33.76
CA GLU A 561 -0.14 20.23 32.63
C GLU A 561 0.17 18.78 32.23
N GLN A 562 0.25 17.88 33.21
CA GLN A 562 0.47 16.45 32.98
C GLN A 562 -0.67 15.84 32.15
N ILE A 563 -1.91 16.05 32.58
CA ILE A 563 -3.12 15.57 31.90
C ILE A 563 -3.23 16.23 30.51
N ALA A 564 -3.02 17.54 30.41
CA ALA A 564 -3.08 18.27 29.14
C ALA A 564 -2.10 17.71 28.10
N LEU A 565 -0.86 17.35 28.52
CA LEU A 565 0.11 16.75 27.63
C LEU A 565 -0.35 15.38 27.13
N LEU A 566 -0.90 14.52 28.00
CA LEU A 566 -1.43 13.21 27.60
C LEU A 566 -2.55 13.34 26.57
N TYR A 567 -3.51 14.24 26.79
CA TYR A 567 -4.61 14.48 25.86
C TYR A 567 -4.12 15.04 24.51
N ARG A 568 -3.20 16.02 24.54
CA ARG A 568 -2.63 16.58 23.30
C ARG A 568 -1.92 15.53 22.47
N THR A 569 -1.13 14.67 23.12
CA THR A 569 -0.33 13.67 22.43
C THR A 569 -1.19 12.50 21.97
N CYS A 570 -2.09 11.97 22.79
CA CYS A 570 -2.91 10.80 22.41
C CYS A 570 -4.10 11.19 21.51
N LEU A 571 -4.79 12.29 21.82
CA LEU A 571 -6.05 12.71 21.17
C LEU A 571 -5.93 13.97 20.34
N THR A 572 -4.75 14.59 20.26
CA THR A 572 -4.48 15.81 19.47
C THR A 572 -5.24 17.04 19.95
N ARG A 573 -5.85 17.02 21.14
CA ARG A 573 -6.64 18.11 21.71
C ARG A 573 -6.35 18.32 23.20
N LEU A 574 -6.74 19.45 23.71
CA LEU A 574 -6.79 19.68 25.16
C LEU A 574 -7.97 18.95 25.81
N PRO A 575 -7.86 18.55 27.09
CA PRO A 575 -8.98 18.00 27.86
C PRO A 575 -10.08 19.07 28.03
N ARG A 576 -11.33 18.67 27.90
CA ARG A 576 -12.48 19.49 28.27
C ARG A 576 -12.53 19.64 29.80
N GLN A 577 -13.30 20.58 30.31
CA GLN A 577 -13.43 20.75 31.78
C GLN A 577 -13.89 19.47 32.49
N GLN A 578 -14.78 18.71 31.87
CA GLN A 578 -15.25 17.42 32.42
C GLN A 578 -14.13 16.39 32.41
N ASP A 579 -13.40 16.25 31.27
CA ASP A 579 -12.26 15.33 31.12
C ASP A 579 -11.22 15.62 32.22
N MET A 580 -10.86 16.89 32.40
CA MET A 580 -9.89 17.33 33.41
C MET A 580 -10.32 16.97 34.83
N ARG A 581 -11.60 17.24 35.19
CA ARG A 581 -12.13 16.90 36.51
C ARG A 581 -12.10 15.39 36.77
N GLN A 582 -12.47 14.58 35.78
CA GLN A 582 -12.45 13.13 35.91
C GLN A 582 -11.02 12.60 36.09
N CYS A 583 -10.05 13.12 35.31
CA CYS A 583 -8.65 12.70 35.46
C CYS A 583 -8.06 13.11 36.82
N ILE A 584 -8.33 14.32 37.31
CA ILE A 584 -7.86 14.76 38.64
C ILE A 584 -8.46 13.86 39.73
N ALA A 585 -9.77 13.60 39.69
CA ALA A 585 -10.43 12.71 40.65
C ALA A 585 -9.85 11.28 40.60
N ALA A 586 -9.49 10.78 39.44
CA ALA A 586 -8.84 9.48 39.27
C ALA A 586 -7.46 9.43 39.96
N LEU A 587 -6.64 10.50 39.76
CA LEU A 587 -5.33 10.61 40.44
C LEU A 587 -5.47 10.71 41.97
N GLU A 588 -6.49 11.44 42.46
CA GLU A 588 -6.80 11.52 43.89
C GLU A 588 -7.24 10.19 44.49
N GLN A 589 -7.83 9.28 43.67
CA GLN A 589 -8.21 7.92 44.06
C GLN A 589 -7.07 6.90 43.98
N GLY A 590 -5.85 7.35 43.62
CA GLY A 590 -4.65 6.53 43.62
C GLY A 590 -4.32 5.89 42.26
N LEU A 591 -5.04 6.25 41.18
CA LEU A 591 -4.62 5.91 39.81
C LEU A 591 -3.42 6.79 39.41
N ASP A 592 -2.68 6.39 38.37
CA ASP A 592 -1.52 7.14 37.90
C ASP A 592 -1.68 7.66 36.47
N LEU A 593 -0.65 8.34 35.95
CA LEU A 593 -0.66 8.87 34.59
C LEU A 593 -0.71 7.78 33.50
N SER A 594 -0.22 6.57 33.82
CA SER A 594 -0.27 5.43 32.91
C SER A 594 -1.72 4.91 32.76
N ASP A 595 -2.52 4.96 33.85
CA ASP A 595 -3.93 4.60 33.81
C ASP A 595 -4.73 5.59 32.96
N ILE A 596 -4.46 6.89 33.08
CA ILE A 596 -5.07 7.92 32.23
C ILE A 596 -4.69 7.69 30.77
N ALA A 597 -3.41 7.48 30.46
CA ALA A 597 -2.97 7.21 29.10
C ALA A 597 -3.59 5.93 28.52
N TRP A 598 -3.71 4.88 29.34
CA TRP A 598 -4.39 3.64 28.97
C TRP A 598 -5.85 3.89 28.60
N ALA A 599 -6.57 4.68 29.40
CA ALA A 599 -7.96 5.05 29.09
C ALA A 599 -8.09 5.84 27.78
N LEU A 600 -7.16 6.77 27.53
CA LEU A 600 -7.14 7.54 26.28
C LEU A 600 -6.89 6.66 25.06
N LEU A 601 -5.94 5.72 25.10
CA LEU A 601 -5.66 4.79 24.01
C LEU A 601 -6.80 3.82 23.72
N ASN A 602 -7.58 3.45 24.74
CA ASN A 602 -8.76 2.59 24.60
C ASN A 602 -10.04 3.36 24.25
N SER A 603 -9.95 4.69 24.08
CA SER A 603 -11.11 5.50 23.71
C SER A 603 -11.42 5.39 22.21
N ARG A 604 -12.69 5.56 21.85
CA ARG A 604 -13.10 5.67 20.45
C ARG A 604 -12.40 6.83 19.74
N GLU A 605 -12.14 7.93 20.44
CA GLU A 605 -11.49 9.10 19.90
C GLU A 605 -10.05 8.82 19.45
N PHE A 606 -9.33 7.91 20.12
CA PHE A 606 -8.00 7.47 19.70
C PHE A 606 -8.07 6.60 18.44
N ILE A 607 -8.99 5.62 18.44
CA ILE A 607 -9.03 4.56 17.42
C ILE A 607 -9.60 5.04 16.09
N PHE A 608 -10.47 6.07 16.08
CA PHE A 608 -11.14 6.53 14.86
C PHE A 608 -10.43 7.73 14.22
N VAL A 609 -10.41 7.74 12.89
CA VAL A 609 -10.01 8.87 12.04
C VAL A 609 -11.25 9.74 11.82
N GLN A 610 -11.21 10.96 12.37
CA GLN A 610 -12.34 11.92 12.36
C GLN A 610 -12.11 13.05 11.38
#